data_ec58aad599bffcb5ac8eb0443a7f9a03
#
_entry.id   ec58aad599bffcb5ac8eb0443a7f9a03
#
_cell.length_a   1.000
_cell.length_b   1.000
_cell.length_c   1.000
_cell.angle_alpha   90.00
_cell.angle_beta   90.00
_cell.angle_gamma   90.00
#
_symmetry.space_group_name_H-M   'P 1'
#
loop_
_entity.id
_entity.type
_entity.pdbx_description
1 polymer ?
#
loop_
_entity_poly.entity_id
_entity_poly.type
_entity_poly.pdbx_seq_one_letter_code
_entity_poly.pdbx_strand_id
1 'polypeptide(L)'
;MSYIYKHVEVVRVVNGDTVHAQIDLGFGIKTDQRLQLLDCNAPEEGQPGYEEARDKLQQLLAAGPITLQTTKMDGFRRWLSYLSVDSADVNATMAAWLKEASFQ
;
A
#
# COMPACT_ATOMS: atom_id res chain seq x y z
N MET A 1 -9.96 4.66 15.80
CA MET A 1 -9.08 3.60 16.34
C MET A 1 -8.32 2.97 15.20
N SER A 2 -7.03 2.75 15.37
CA SER A 2 -6.20 2.10 14.35
C SER A 2 -5.72 0.73 14.84
N TYR A 3 -5.42 -0.14 13.90
CA TYR A 3 -4.92 -1.48 14.17
C TYR A 3 -3.60 -1.69 13.43
N ILE A 4 -2.71 -2.46 14.04
CA ILE A 4 -1.40 -2.77 13.47
C ILE A 4 -1.30 -4.27 13.22
N TYR A 5 -0.86 -4.64 12.01
CA TYR A 5 -0.68 -6.02 11.58
C TYR A 5 0.72 -6.22 11.05
N LYS A 6 1.37 -7.31 11.42
CA LYS A 6 2.76 -7.60 11.03
C LYS A 6 2.90 -8.79 10.09
N HIS A 7 1.82 -9.49 9.80
CA HIS A 7 1.84 -10.66 8.93
C HIS A 7 1.00 -10.35 7.70
N VAL A 8 1.60 -9.63 6.76
CA VAL A 8 0.94 -9.10 5.56
C VAL A 8 1.67 -9.63 4.33
N GLU A 9 0.90 -10.24 3.43
CA GLU A 9 1.41 -10.73 2.15
C GLU A 9 0.74 -9.96 1.02
N VAL A 10 1.52 -9.37 0.13
CA VAL A 10 1.01 -8.69 -1.04
C VAL A 10 0.56 -9.72 -2.06
N VAL A 11 -0.72 -9.68 -2.43
CA VAL A 11 -1.27 -10.52 -3.49
C VAL A 11 -1.08 -9.82 -4.84
N ARG A 12 -1.36 -8.52 -4.89
CA ARG A 12 -1.25 -7.74 -6.12
C ARG A 12 -1.10 -6.26 -5.80
N VAL A 13 -0.19 -5.59 -6.49
CA VAL A 13 -0.11 -4.13 -6.49
C VAL A 13 -0.99 -3.63 -7.63
N VAL A 14 -2.06 -2.92 -7.30
CA VAL A 14 -3.05 -2.44 -8.28
C VAL A 14 -2.52 -1.21 -9.00
N ASN A 15 -2.04 -0.24 -8.25
CA ASN A 15 -1.35 0.95 -8.75
C ASN A 15 -0.41 1.49 -7.68
N GLY A 16 0.15 2.67 -7.85
CA GLY A 16 1.15 3.22 -6.93
C GLY A 16 0.63 3.61 -5.55
N ASP A 17 -0.66 3.51 -5.28
CA ASP A 17 -1.25 3.83 -3.98
C ASP A 17 -2.29 2.80 -3.51
N THR A 18 -2.49 1.71 -4.25
CA THR A 18 -3.49 0.70 -3.92
C THR A 18 -2.90 -0.70 -4.03
N VAL A 19 -3.11 -1.50 -3.00
CA VAL A 19 -2.55 -2.86 -2.89
C VAL A 19 -3.66 -3.81 -2.46
N HIS A 20 -3.69 -4.99 -3.08
CA HIS A 20 -4.50 -6.10 -2.61
C HIS A 20 -3.60 -7.01 -1.79
N ALA A 21 -3.93 -7.23 -0.52
CA ALA A 21 -3.09 -7.97 0.41
C ALA A 21 -3.88 -8.98 1.21
N GLN A 22 -3.19 -10.03 1.64
CA GLN A 22 -3.72 -11.01 2.58
C GLN A 22 -3.10 -10.76 3.94
N ILE A 23 -3.92 -10.61 4.97
CA ILE A 23 -3.47 -10.33 6.34
C ILE A 23 -3.78 -11.56 7.20
N ASP A 24 -2.76 -12.07 7.89
CA ASP A 24 -2.91 -13.17 8.84
C ASP A 24 -3.28 -12.57 10.20
N LEU A 25 -4.47 -12.92 10.68
CA LEU A 25 -5.01 -12.42 11.95
C LEU A 25 -4.70 -13.34 13.13
N GLY A 26 -3.97 -14.42 12.90
CA GLY A 26 -3.79 -15.45 13.89
C GLY A 26 -4.97 -16.42 13.94
N PHE A 27 -4.89 -17.43 14.77
CA PHE A 27 -5.93 -18.47 14.90
C PHE A 27 -6.22 -19.23 13.61
N GLY A 28 -5.29 -19.21 12.66
CA GLY A 28 -5.54 -19.80 11.32
C GLY A 28 -6.46 -18.96 10.44
N ILE A 29 -6.74 -17.72 10.82
CA ILE A 29 -7.65 -16.83 10.11
C ILE A 29 -6.86 -15.84 9.26
N LYS A 30 -7.17 -15.79 7.96
CA LYS A 30 -6.60 -14.82 7.02
C LYS A 30 -7.72 -14.07 6.33
N THR A 31 -7.47 -12.81 5.99
CA THR A 31 -8.44 -11.99 5.27
C THR A 31 -7.76 -11.29 4.10
N ASP A 32 -8.47 -11.22 2.97
CA ASP A 32 -8.02 -10.47 1.79
C ASP A 32 -8.65 -9.08 1.83
N GLN A 33 -7.81 -8.05 1.76
CA GLN A 33 -8.27 -6.68 1.85
C GLN A 33 -7.60 -5.81 0.79
N ARG A 34 -8.31 -4.77 0.38
CA ARG A 34 -7.76 -3.70 -0.45
C ARG A 34 -7.28 -2.59 0.45
N LEU A 35 -6.04 -2.17 0.24
CA LEU A 35 -5.38 -1.15 1.04
C LEU A 35 -5.09 0.06 0.17
N GLN A 36 -5.55 1.23 0.62
CA GLN A 36 -5.27 2.51 -0.02
C GLN A 36 -4.22 3.24 0.82
N LEU A 37 -3.08 3.56 0.23
CA LEU A 37 -2.03 4.30 0.93
C LEU A 37 -2.48 5.74 1.20
N LEU A 38 -2.46 6.13 2.47
CA LEU A 38 -2.75 7.50 2.88
C LEU A 38 -1.62 8.44 2.45
N ASP A 39 -1.99 9.69 2.18
CA ASP A 39 -1.07 10.77 1.80
C ASP A 39 -0.29 10.47 0.51
N CYS A 40 -0.81 9.60 -0.32
CA CYS A 40 -0.19 9.17 -1.56
C CYS A 40 -1.27 9.12 -2.64
N ASN A 41 -1.04 9.79 -3.75
CA ASN A 41 -2.00 9.84 -4.86
C ASN A 41 -1.28 9.51 -6.16
N ALA A 42 -1.45 8.28 -6.63
CA ALA A 42 -0.74 7.75 -7.80
C ALA A 42 -1.64 7.72 -9.03
N PRO A 43 -1.06 7.71 -10.25
CA PRO A 43 -1.82 7.54 -11.47
C PRO A 43 -2.59 6.23 -11.50
N GLU A 44 -3.82 6.29 -11.98
CA GLU A 44 -4.65 5.10 -12.19
C GLU A 44 -4.33 4.44 -13.53
N GLU A 45 -4.80 3.20 -13.71
CA GLU A 45 -4.63 2.47 -14.97
C GLU A 45 -5.14 3.32 -16.14
N GLY A 46 -4.33 3.39 -17.19
CA GLY A 46 -4.62 4.21 -18.37
C GLY A 46 -4.09 5.63 -18.29
N GLN A 47 -3.57 6.06 -17.14
CA GLN A 47 -2.97 7.38 -16.98
C GLN A 47 -1.45 7.32 -17.15
N PRO A 48 -0.82 8.42 -17.60
CA PRO A 48 0.64 8.49 -17.67
C PRO A 48 1.29 8.25 -16.32
N GLY A 49 2.32 7.39 -16.29
CA GLY A 49 3.04 7.07 -15.07
C GLY A 49 2.46 5.92 -14.25
N TYR A 50 1.35 5.34 -14.69
CA TYR A 50 0.71 4.22 -13.96
C TYR A 50 1.67 3.05 -13.72
N GLU A 51 2.34 2.57 -14.77
CA GLU A 51 3.20 1.40 -14.65
C GLU A 51 4.43 1.69 -13.80
N GLU A 52 5.03 2.87 -13.97
CA GLU A 52 6.21 3.26 -13.19
C GLU A 52 5.90 3.37 -11.71
N ALA A 53 4.77 3.97 -11.36
CA ALA A 53 4.35 4.10 -9.96
C ALA A 53 4.01 2.75 -9.34
N ARG A 54 3.29 1.90 -10.08
CA ARG A 54 2.98 0.54 -9.65
C ARG A 54 4.26 -0.26 -9.38
N ASP A 55 5.21 -0.21 -10.31
CA ASP A 55 6.46 -0.96 -10.19
C ASP A 55 7.32 -0.43 -9.03
N LYS A 56 7.32 0.88 -8.81
CA LYS A 56 8.03 1.47 -7.67
C LYS A 56 7.47 0.98 -6.34
N LEU A 57 6.15 0.96 -6.19
CA LEU A 57 5.51 0.45 -4.98
C LEU A 57 5.80 -1.03 -4.79
N GLN A 58 5.73 -1.81 -5.86
CA GLN A 58 6.02 -3.24 -5.80
C GLN A 58 7.46 -3.48 -5.35
N GLN A 59 8.40 -2.70 -5.84
CA GLN A 59 9.81 -2.78 -5.42
C GLN A 59 9.97 -2.49 -3.93
N LEU A 60 9.33 -1.44 -3.44
CA LEU A 60 9.40 -1.07 -2.02
C LEU A 60 8.83 -2.16 -1.11
N LEU A 61 7.71 -2.75 -1.50
CA LEU A 61 7.04 -3.77 -0.70
C LEU A 61 7.75 -5.13 -0.75
N ALA A 62 8.59 -5.37 -1.76
CA ALA A 62 9.36 -6.60 -1.87
C ALA A 62 10.65 -6.59 -1.03
N ALA A 63 11.00 -5.46 -0.42
CA ALA A 63 12.28 -5.30 0.27
C ALA A 63 12.36 -6.00 1.63
N GLY A 64 11.22 -6.38 2.22
CA GLY A 64 11.22 -7.06 3.52
C GLY A 64 9.81 -7.23 4.08
N PRO A 65 9.71 -7.68 5.34
CA PRO A 65 8.41 -7.84 5.99
C PRO A 65 7.66 -6.53 6.09
N ILE A 66 6.35 -6.58 5.83
CA ILE A 66 5.48 -5.41 5.82
C ILE A 66 4.75 -5.28 7.14
N THR A 67 4.75 -4.07 7.70
CA THR A 67 3.87 -3.69 8.81
C THR A 67 2.77 -2.81 8.26
N LEU A 68 1.53 -3.16 8.57
CA LEU A 68 0.34 -2.45 8.15
C LEU A 68 -0.31 -1.77 9.33
N GLN A 69 -0.64 -0.50 9.18
CA GLN A 69 -1.51 0.21 10.12
C GLN A 69 -2.75 0.68 9.37
N THR A 70 -3.92 0.19 9.79
CA THR A 70 -5.19 0.61 9.19
C THR A 70 -5.84 1.69 10.04
N THR A 71 -6.58 2.58 9.39
CA THR A 71 -7.34 3.64 10.07
C THR A 71 -8.84 3.44 9.92
N LYS A 72 -9.37 3.60 8.71
CA LYS A 72 -10.78 3.42 8.41
C LYS A 72 -10.95 2.99 6.96
N MET A 73 -12.13 2.47 6.64
CA MET A 73 -12.49 2.12 5.28
C MET A 73 -12.96 3.36 4.51
N ASP A 74 -12.55 3.49 3.25
CA ASP A 74 -13.06 4.55 2.40
C ASP A 74 -14.42 4.17 1.79
N GLY A 75 -14.99 5.05 0.95
CA GLY A 75 -16.26 4.80 0.29
C GLY A 75 -16.23 3.72 -0.79
N PHE A 76 -15.07 3.16 -1.11
CA PHE A 76 -14.85 2.16 -2.16
C PHE A 76 -14.36 0.83 -1.60
N ARG A 77 -14.59 0.57 -0.32
CA ARG A 77 -14.21 -0.66 0.39
C ARG A 77 -12.70 -0.88 0.45
N ARG A 78 -11.92 0.19 0.45
CA ARG A 78 -10.48 0.13 0.64
C ARG A 78 -10.14 0.64 2.04
N TRP A 79 -9.23 -0.06 2.72
CA TRP A 79 -8.77 0.38 4.03
C TRP A 79 -7.68 1.43 3.86
N LEU A 80 -7.92 2.62 4.41
CA LEU A 80 -6.93 3.69 4.42
C LEU A 80 -5.81 3.29 5.36
N SER A 81 -4.57 3.25 4.84
CA SER A 81 -3.49 2.52 5.48
C SER A 81 -2.16 3.23 5.40
N TYR A 82 -1.32 2.95 6.40
CA TYR A 82 0.11 3.24 6.34
C TYR A 82 0.86 1.91 6.29
N LEU A 83 1.84 1.83 5.39
CA LEU A 83 2.69 0.64 5.23
C LEU A 83 4.13 1.01 5.56
N SER A 84 4.82 0.10 6.23
CA SER A 84 6.26 0.22 6.44
C SER A 84 6.95 -1.11 6.16
N VAL A 85 8.21 -1.04 5.73
CA VAL A 85 9.06 -2.20 5.49
C VAL A 85 10.37 -1.93 6.23
N ASP A 86 10.71 -2.80 7.18
CA ASP A 86 11.90 -2.64 8.01
C ASP A 86 12.00 -1.23 8.63
N SER A 87 10.87 -0.74 9.15
CA SER A 87 10.73 0.59 9.76
C SER A 87 10.83 1.77 8.78
N ALA A 88 10.95 1.51 7.47
CA ALA A 88 10.92 2.55 6.45
C ALA A 88 9.46 2.84 6.06
N ASP A 89 9.08 4.11 6.08
CA ASP A 89 7.72 4.56 5.76
C ASP A 89 7.50 4.51 4.25
N VAL A 90 6.73 3.54 3.78
CA VAL A 90 6.45 3.35 2.35
C VAL A 90 5.58 4.48 1.81
N ASN A 91 4.58 4.93 2.60
CA ASN A 91 3.71 6.03 2.17
C ASN A 91 4.51 7.30 1.87
N ALA A 92 5.38 7.69 2.79
CA ALA A 92 6.22 8.88 2.63
C ALA A 92 7.18 8.74 1.45
N THR A 93 7.79 7.56 1.29
CA THR A 93 8.70 7.29 0.18
C THR A 93 7.98 7.38 -1.16
N MET A 94 6.79 6.80 -1.27
CA MET A 94 5.99 6.87 -2.50
C MET A 94 5.53 8.29 -2.79
N ALA A 95 5.07 9.02 -1.78
CA ALA A 95 4.63 10.40 -1.96
C ALA A 95 5.77 11.28 -2.49
N ALA A 96 6.96 11.15 -1.93
CA ALA A 96 8.14 11.91 -2.38
C ALA A 96 8.53 11.52 -3.80
N TRP A 97 8.53 10.22 -4.12
CA TRP A 97 8.88 9.75 -5.45
C TRP A 97 7.89 10.24 -6.51
N LEU A 98 6.58 10.20 -6.20
CA LEU A 98 5.54 10.69 -7.12
C LEU A 98 5.67 12.18 -7.38
N LYS A 99 6.02 12.95 -6.36
CA LYS A 99 6.22 14.40 -6.49
C LYS A 99 7.43 14.69 -7.38
N GLU A 100 8.54 13.99 -7.18
CA GLU A 100 9.74 14.16 -8.01
C GLU A 100 9.50 13.74 -9.46
N ALA A 101 8.72 12.69 -9.67
CA ALA A 101 8.39 12.20 -11.00
C ALA A 101 7.28 13.02 -11.68
N SER A 102 6.68 13.99 -10.98
CA SER A 102 5.59 14.84 -11.47
C SER A 102 4.33 14.05 -11.87
N PHE A 103 4.06 12.96 -11.18
CA PHE A 103 2.86 12.14 -11.40
C PHE A 103 1.71 12.46 -10.44
N GLN A 104 1.88 13.45 -9.61
CA GLN A 104 0.85 13.87 -8.64
C GLN A 104 0.06 15.05 -9.14
#